data_66fc99459c9ec309b6b9777053ba36d0
#
_entry.id   66fc99459c9ec309b6b9777053ba36d0
#
_cell.length_a   1.000
_cell.length_b   1.000
_cell.length_c   1.000
_cell.angle_alpha   90.00
_cell.angle_beta   90.00
_cell.angle_gamma   90.00
#
_symmetry.space_group_name_H-M   'P 1'
#
loop_
_entity.id
_entity.type
_entity.pdbx_description
1 polymer ?
#
loop_
_entity_poly.entity_id
_entity_poly.type
_entity_poly.pdbx_seq_one_letter_code
_entity_poly.pdbx_strand_id
1 'polypeptide(L)'
;MVDNLFNIRDNISYEYESRCSMRVITGIARGKRLKTLEGQDVRPTTEKVKESVFNIIQFDVEGRIFLDLFAGCGQMGIEALSRGAKSAVFVDNRRESISVIKANLSNTGLTDSAKVYNTDSLAFIAREQAEKFDLAFLDPPYGTGILQKALPLTALQMKKSGIIICERPINEEIPEKIHGFVLDRNYRYGKIIVSTYRYEDVTD
;
A
#
# COMPACT_ATOMS: atom_id res chain seq x y z
N MET A 1 9.86 -28.75 -41.49
CA MET A 1 10.87 -28.01 -40.74
C MET A 1 10.31 -26.61 -40.40
N VAL A 2 9.06 -26.55 -39.86
CA VAL A 2 8.33 -25.29 -39.56
C VAL A 2 7.75 -25.27 -38.12
N ASP A 3 7.82 -26.41 -37.39
CA ASP A 3 7.11 -26.57 -36.12
C ASP A 3 7.89 -26.13 -34.85
N ASN A 4 9.11 -25.56 -35.01
CA ASN A 4 9.96 -25.21 -33.84
C ASN A 4 9.97 -23.73 -33.48
N LEU A 5 9.27 -22.85 -34.23
CA LEU A 5 9.28 -21.41 -33.97
C LEU A 5 8.12 -20.95 -33.06
N PHE A 6 7.05 -21.74 -32.95
CA PHE A 6 5.91 -21.43 -32.09
C PHE A 6 6.20 -21.69 -30.60
N ASN A 7 7.01 -22.70 -30.27
CA ASN A 7 7.32 -23.07 -28.89
C ASN A 7 8.31 -22.11 -28.19
N ILE A 8 9.10 -21.31 -28.93
CA ILE A 8 10.07 -20.40 -28.32
C ILE A 8 9.41 -19.07 -27.92
N ARG A 9 8.42 -18.60 -28.68
CA ARG A 9 7.70 -17.37 -28.34
C ARG A 9 6.79 -17.55 -27.13
N ASP A 10 6.13 -18.68 -27.00
CA ASP A 10 5.24 -18.98 -25.87
C ASP A 10 6.04 -19.22 -24.59
N ASN A 11 7.22 -19.84 -24.65
CA ASN A 11 8.10 -20.00 -23.49
C ASN A 11 8.73 -18.67 -23.03
N ILE A 12 9.09 -17.77 -23.96
CA ILE A 12 9.67 -16.48 -23.61
C ILE A 12 8.60 -15.56 -22.99
N SER A 13 7.37 -15.58 -23.50
CA SER A 13 6.27 -14.83 -22.90
C SER A 13 5.89 -15.37 -21.51
N TYR A 14 5.87 -16.71 -21.34
CA TYR A 14 5.61 -17.35 -20.04
C TYR A 14 6.71 -17.06 -19.00
N GLU A 15 7.98 -17.06 -19.39
CA GLU A 15 9.10 -16.71 -18.50
C GLU A 15 9.16 -15.21 -18.19
N TYR A 16 8.75 -14.33 -19.12
CA TYR A 16 8.70 -12.89 -18.88
C TYR A 16 7.50 -12.51 -18.01
N GLU A 17 6.34 -13.12 -18.22
CA GLU A 17 5.16 -12.96 -17.35
C GLU A 17 5.39 -13.52 -15.93
N SER A 18 6.20 -14.58 -15.78
CA SER A 18 6.54 -15.13 -14.46
C SER A 18 7.49 -14.25 -13.64
N ARG A 19 8.25 -13.35 -14.28
CA ARG A 19 9.23 -12.47 -13.62
C ARG A 19 8.67 -11.13 -13.14
N CYS A 20 7.48 -10.74 -13.59
CA CYS A 20 6.87 -9.45 -13.26
C CYS A 20 5.47 -9.54 -12.65
N SER A 21 5.04 -10.68 -12.12
CA SER A 21 3.73 -10.79 -11.48
C SER A 21 3.80 -10.35 -10.02
N MET A 22 3.07 -9.29 -9.68
CA MET A 22 2.88 -8.86 -8.30
C MET A 22 2.28 -10.00 -7.46
N ARG A 23 2.83 -10.24 -6.27
CA ARG A 23 2.41 -11.33 -5.38
C ARG A 23 2.44 -10.91 -3.93
N VAL A 24 1.72 -11.66 -3.10
CA VAL A 24 1.82 -11.57 -1.65
C VAL A 24 3.17 -12.18 -1.20
N ILE A 25 3.94 -11.42 -0.42
CA ILE A 25 5.31 -11.79 -0.04
C ILE A 25 5.32 -12.74 1.15
N THR A 26 4.49 -12.45 2.18
CA THR A 26 4.53 -13.15 3.47
C THR A 26 3.14 -13.42 4.01
N GLY A 27 3.02 -14.27 5.02
CA GLY A 27 1.78 -14.55 5.75
C GLY A 27 0.93 -15.65 5.11
N ILE A 28 -0.37 -15.67 5.48
CA ILE A 28 -1.30 -16.76 5.15
C ILE A 28 -1.63 -16.87 3.66
N ALA A 29 -1.51 -15.77 2.90
CA ALA A 29 -1.72 -15.75 1.46
C ALA A 29 -0.40 -15.70 0.65
N ARG A 30 0.76 -16.04 1.26
CA ARG A 30 2.08 -16.00 0.61
C ARG A 30 2.07 -16.71 -0.74
N GLY A 31 2.70 -16.06 -1.74
CA GLY A 31 2.85 -16.58 -3.10
C GLY A 31 1.62 -16.40 -3.98
N LYS A 32 0.46 -16.01 -3.46
CA LYS A 32 -0.72 -15.70 -4.28
C LYS A 32 -0.42 -14.53 -5.21
N ARG A 33 -0.69 -14.71 -6.50
CA ARG A 33 -0.52 -13.66 -7.51
C ARG A 33 -1.64 -12.63 -7.39
N LEU A 34 -1.29 -11.36 -7.54
CA LEU A 34 -2.23 -10.24 -7.54
C LEU A 34 -2.38 -9.70 -8.96
N LYS A 35 -3.62 -9.46 -9.38
CA LYS A 35 -3.92 -8.72 -10.60
C LYS A 35 -3.49 -7.26 -10.42
N THR A 36 -2.93 -6.68 -11.48
CA THR A 36 -2.59 -5.26 -11.57
C THR A 36 -3.55 -4.55 -12.51
N LEU A 37 -3.52 -3.22 -12.49
CA LEU A 37 -4.28 -2.40 -13.45
C LEU A 37 -3.58 -2.44 -14.81
N GLU A 38 -4.36 -2.50 -15.88
CA GLU A 38 -3.83 -2.42 -17.25
C GLU A 38 -3.04 -1.12 -17.45
N GLY A 39 -1.89 -1.21 -18.13
CA GLY A 39 -1.00 -0.07 -18.38
C GLY A 39 -0.13 0.36 -17.21
N GLN A 40 -0.23 -0.29 -16.06
CA GLN A 40 0.74 -0.13 -14.97
C GLN A 40 1.75 -1.27 -15.04
N ASP A 41 2.90 -1.00 -15.65
CA ASP A 41 4.04 -1.90 -15.57
C ASP A 41 4.41 -2.12 -14.10
N VAL A 42 4.41 -3.38 -13.67
CA VAL A 42 4.89 -3.77 -12.35
C VAL A 42 6.40 -3.52 -12.32
N ARG A 43 6.78 -2.34 -11.84
CA ARG A 43 8.20 -1.99 -11.71
C ARG A 43 8.81 -2.89 -10.62
N PRO A 44 9.99 -3.48 -10.83
CA PRO A 44 10.72 -4.23 -9.80
C PRO A 44 10.95 -3.41 -8.51
N THR A 45 10.98 -2.08 -8.64
CA THR A 45 11.08 -1.12 -7.53
C THR A 45 9.88 -1.24 -6.58
N THR A 46 8.67 -1.47 -7.11
CA THR A 46 7.44 -1.54 -6.31
C THR A 46 7.43 -2.75 -5.35
N GLU A 47 7.91 -3.93 -5.78
CA GLU A 47 8.02 -5.09 -4.88
C GLU A 47 9.07 -4.86 -3.78
N LYS A 48 10.23 -4.29 -4.12
CA LYS A 48 11.28 -3.96 -3.14
C LYS A 48 10.82 -2.93 -2.12
N VAL A 49 10.08 -1.90 -2.56
CA VAL A 49 9.53 -0.89 -1.66
C VAL A 49 8.48 -1.52 -0.73
N LYS A 50 7.57 -2.34 -1.26
CA LYS A 50 6.60 -3.08 -0.44
C LYS A 50 7.28 -3.95 0.61
N GLU A 51 8.27 -4.76 0.21
CA GLU A 51 9.06 -5.59 1.13
C GLU A 51 9.72 -4.74 2.21
N SER A 52 10.31 -3.61 1.82
CA SER A 52 10.97 -2.69 2.73
C SER A 52 10.00 -2.05 3.71
N VAL A 53 8.83 -1.60 3.26
CA VAL A 53 7.78 -1.06 4.13
C VAL A 53 7.40 -2.09 5.19
N PHE A 54 7.12 -3.33 4.78
CA PHE A 54 6.72 -4.36 5.72
C PHE A 54 7.86 -4.88 6.61
N ASN A 55 9.13 -4.70 6.22
CA ASN A 55 10.27 -4.93 7.11
C ASN A 55 10.37 -3.85 8.19
N ILE A 56 10.08 -2.59 7.85
CA ILE A 56 10.08 -1.46 8.80
C ILE A 56 9.02 -1.68 9.89
N ILE A 57 7.81 -2.15 9.51
CA ILE A 57 6.67 -2.31 10.42
C ILE A 57 6.40 -3.77 10.80
N GLN A 58 7.36 -4.67 10.65
CA GLN A 58 7.13 -6.12 10.78
C GLN A 58 6.52 -6.56 12.11
N PHE A 59 6.80 -5.85 13.20
CA PHE A 59 6.28 -6.13 14.54
C PHE A 59 5.03 -5.32 14.89
N ASP A 60 4.60 -4.43 13.99
CA ASP A 60 3.48 -3.52 14.22
C ASP A 60 2.20 -3.95 13.46
N VAL A 61 2.23 -5.03 12.66
CA VAL A 61 1.12 -5.37 11.73
C VAL A 61 0.06 -6.24 12.38
N GLU A 62 0.46 -7.22 13.19
CA GLU A 62 -0.45 -8.24 13.73
C GLU A 62 -1.53 -7.62 14.63
N GLY A 63 -2.79 -7.98 14.38
CA GLY A 63 -3.95 -7.48 15.13
C GLY A 63 -4.33 -6.02 14.87
N ARG A 64 -3.65 -5.31 13.98
CA ARG A 64 -3.81 -3.87 13.71
C ARG A 64 -4.83 -3.59 12.60
N ILE A 65 -5.36 -2.38 12.59
CA ILE A 65 -6.23 -1.85 11.53
C ILE A 65 -5.36 -1.06 10.55
N PHE A 66 -5.33 -1.53 9.31
CA PHE A 66 -4.52 -0.95 8.24
C PHE A 66 -5.36 -0.09 7.29
N LEU A 67 -4.92 1.12 6.98
CA LEU A 67 -5.48 1.98 5.94
C LEU A 67 -4.56 2.00 4.71
N ASP A 68 -5.08 1.62 3.56
CA ASP A 68 -4.47 1.78 2.23
C ASP A 68 -5.24 2.90 1.51
N LEU A 69 -4.75 4.15 1.66
CA LEU A 69 -5.53 5.36 1.31
C LEU A 69 -5.53 5.64 -0.20
N PHE A 70 -4.56 5.11 -0.95
CA PHE A 70 -4.46 5.21 -2.41
C PHE A 70 -4.21 3.82 -2.98
N ALA A 71 -5.20 2.94 -2.80
CA ALA A 71 -4.98 1.50 -2.77
C ALA A 71 -4.59 0.86 -4.13
N GLY A 72 -4.89 1.48 -5.28
CA GLY A 72 -4.54 0.95 -6.58
C GLY A 72 -5.06 -0.48 -6.81
N CYS A 73 -4.17 -1.46 -6.83
CA CYS A 73 -4.53 -2.88 -6.90
C CYS A 73 -4.72 -3.55 -5.53
N GLY A 74 -4.54 -2.82 -4.42
CA GLY A 74 -4.71 -3.28 -3.05
C GLY A 74 -3.53 -4.06 -2.49
N GLN A 75 -2.36 -3.98 -3.10
CA GLN A 75 -1.21 -4.80 -2.72
C GLN A 75 -0.73 -4.59 -1.29
N MET A 76 -0.81 -3.35 -0.77
CA MET A 76 -0.33 -3.03 0.57
C MET A 76 -1.30 -3.52 1.64
N GLY A 77 -2.59 -3.21 1.50
CA GLY A 77 -3.60 -3.70 2.42
C GLY A 77 -3.74 -5.23 2.43
N ILE A 78 -3.62 -5.90 1.25
CA ILE A 78 -3.64 -7.37 1.15
C ILE A 78 -2.40 -7.98 1.81
N GLU A 79 -1.22 -7.40 1.64
CA GLU A 79 -0.01 -7.84 2.33
C GLU A 79 -0.15 -7.70 3.86
N ALA A 80 -0.73 -6.57 4.34
CA ALA A 80 -1.01 -6.36 5.76
C ALA A 80 -1.96 -7.44 6.31
N LEU A 81 -3.07 -7.71 5.62
CA LEU A 81 -4.01 -8.77 6.01
C LEU A 81 -3.35 -10.15 6.03
N SER A 82 -2.53 -10.46 5.03
CA SER A 82 -1.78 -11.72 4.96
C SER A 82 -0.83 -11.90 6.14
N ARG A 83 -0.29 -10.80 6.68
CA ARG A 83 0.61 -10.77 7.84
C ARG A 83 -0.11 -10.68 9.18
N GLY A 84 -1.44 -10.84 9.21
CA GLY A 84 -2.21 -10.90 10.45
C GLY A 84 -2.81 -9.57 10.89
N ALA A 85 -2.88 -8.54 10.05
CA ALA A 85 -3.68 -7.36 10.36
C ALA A 85 -5.13 -7.78 10.67
N LYS A 86 -5.76 -7.18 11.68
CA LYS A 86 -7.14 -7.44 12.08
C LYS A 86 -8.12 -7.11 10.96
N SER A 87 -7.90 -5.98 10.30
CA SER A 87 -8.69 -5.55 9.15
C SER A 87 -7.90 -4.55 8.30
N ALA A 88 -8.30 -4.41 7.03
CA ALA A 88 -7.77 -3.39 6.16
C ALA A 88 -8.89 -2.60 5.48
N VAL A 89 -8.68 -1.29 5.35
CA VAL A 89 -9.54 -0.36 4.64
C VAL A 89 -8.81 0.07 3.38
N PHE A 90 -9.44 -0.13 2.23
CA PHE A 90 -8.93 0.22 0.91
C PHE A 90 -9.74 1.38 0.34
N VAL A 91 -9.06 2.42 -0.09
CA VAL A 91 -9.69 3.59 -0.70
C VAL A 91 -9.06 3.89 -2.05
N ASP A 92 -9.87 3.97 -3.09
CA ASP A 92 -9.44 4.41 -4.43
C ASP A 92 -10.63 5.05 -5.14
N ASN A 93 -10.37 6.07 -5.95
CA ASN A 93 -11.42 6.77 -6.69
C ASN A 93 -11.77 6.11 -8.03
N ARG A 94 -10.93 5.20 -8.56
CA ARG A 94 -11.12 4.53 -9.84
C ARG A 94 -11.93 3.24 -9.66
N ARG A 95 -12.98 3.07 -10.44
CA ARG A 95 -13.81 1.85 -10.43
C ARG A 95 -13.01 0.60 -10.81
N GLU A 96 -12.06 0.74 -11.71
CA GLU A 96 -11.16 -0.33 -12.15
C GLU A 96 -10.31 -0.83 -10.99
N SER A 97 -9.73 0.09 -10.20
CA SER A 97 -8.99 -0.24 -8.96
C SER A 97 -9.86 -1.05 -8.00
N ILE A 98 -11.08 -0.60 -7.75
CA ILE A 98 -12.02 -1.29 -6.86
C ILE A 98 -12.34 -2.71 -7.35
N SER A 99 -12.53 -2.88 -8.65
CA SER A 99 -12.77 -4.21 -9.24
C SER A 99 -11.56 -5.13 -9.07
N VAL A 100 -10.35 -4.62 -9.28
CA VAL A 100 -9.09 -5.35 -9.10
C VAL A 100 -8.86 -5.70 -7.63
N ILE A 101 -9.05 -4.74 -6.69
CA ILE A 101 -8.94 -4.99 -5.24
C ILE A 101 -9.86 -6.12 -4.82
N LYS A 102 -11.15 -6.07 -5.19
CA LYS A 102 -12.14 -7.11 -4.84
C LYS A 102 -11.75 -8.48 -5.41
N ALA A 103 -11.28 -8.53 -6.66
CA ALA A 103 -10.81 -9.77 -7.28
C ALA A 103 -9.58 -10.34 -6.54
N ASN A 104 -8.62 -9.48 -6.14
CA ASN A 104 -7.45 -9.87 -5.39
C ASN A 104 -7.79 -10.36 -3.98
N LEU A 105 -8.71 -9.69 -3.28
CA LEU A 105 -9.22 -10.11 -1.97
C LEU A 105 -9.89 -11.49 -2.04
N SER A 106 -10.73 -11.71 -3.05
CA SER A 106 -11.36 -13.02 -3.29
C SER A 106 -10.33 -14.11 -3.58
N ASN A 107 -9.35 -13.83 -4.46
CA ASN A 107 -8.29 -14.79 -4.80
C ASN A 107 -7.40 -15.15 -3.60
N THR A 108 -7.18 -14.21 -2.69
CA THR A 108 -6.37 -14.42 -1.49
C THR A 108 -7.16 -15.00 -0.31
N GLY A 109 -8.50 -14.99 -0.36
CA GLY A 109 -9.38 -15.43 0.73
C GLY A 109 -9.45 -14.43 1.90
N LEU A 110 -9.21 -13.14 1.64
CA LEU A 110 -9.10 -12.09 2.67
C LEU A 110 -10.28 -11.11 2.68
N THR A 111 -11.37 -11.43 1.97
CA THR A 111 -12.52 -10.53 1.78
C THR A 111 -13.19 -10.12 3.10
N ASP A 112 -13.33 -11.05 4.04
CA ASP A 112 -14.08 -10.82 5.29
C ASP A 112 -13.40 -9.81 6.23
N SER A 113 -12.07 -9.64 6.07
CA SER A 113 -11.27 -8.69 6.85
C SER A 113 -11.04 -7.36 6.14
N ALA A 114 -11.73 -7.12 5.01
CA ALA A 114 -11.50 -5.96 4.14
C ALA A 114 -12.74 -5.07 4.00
N LYS A 115 -12.53 -3.76 4.03
CA LYS A 115 -13.52 -2.74 3.64
C LYS A 115 -13.00 -1.97 2.43
N VAL A 116 -13.78 -1.90 1.35
CA VAL A 116 -13.34 -1.29 0.08
C VAL A 116 -14.27 -0.14 -0.28
N TYR A 117 -13.71 1.07 -0.44
CA TYR A 117 -14.45 2.29 -0.73
C TYR A 117 -14.05 2.87 -2.08
N ASN A 118 -15.06 3.08 -2.97
CA ASN A 118 -14.86 3.82 -4.21
C ASN A 118 -15.19 5.29 -3.99
N THR A 119 -14.20 6.08 -3.61
CA THR A 119 -14.36 7.50 -3.30
C THR A 119 -13.04 8.23 -3.43
N ASP A 120 -13.10 9.56 -3.47
CA ASP A 120 -11.91 10.41 -3.35
C ASP A 120 -11.24 10.21 -1.98
N SER A 121 -9.92 10.02 -1.99
CA SER A 121 -9.15 9.71 -0.79
C SER A 121 -9.14 10.86 0.23
N LEU A 122 -9.07 12.11 -0.23
CA LEU A 122 -9.13 13.28 0.67
C LEU A 122 -10.53 13.42 1.26
N ALA A 123 -11.58 13.22 0.46
CA ALA A 123 -12.97 13.27 0.94
C ALA A 123 -13.26 12.14 1.93
N PHE A 124 -12.65 10.96 1.76
CA PHE A 124 -12.77 9.85 2.69
C PHE A 124 -12.12 10.17 4.04
N ILE A 125 -10.85 10.58 4.02
CA ILE A 125 -10.06 10.76 5.24
C ILE A 125 -10.43 12.04 6.02
N ALA A 126 -11.05 13.03 5.36
CA ALA A 126 -11.56 14.22 6.00
C ALA A 126 -12.78 13.96 6.90
N ARG A 127 -13.49 12.83 6.69
CA ARG A 127 -14.63 12.45 7.53
C ARG A 127 -14.12 11.73 8.78
N GLU A 128 -14.80 11.96 9.91
CA GLU A 128 -14.51 11.18 11.11
C GLU A 128 -14.76 9.70 10.87
N GLN A 129 -13.77 8.88 11.21
CA GLN A 129 -13.85 7.43 11.08
C GLN A 129 -14.42 6.83 12.37
N ALA A 130 -15.29 5.83 12.23
CA ALA A 130 -15.89 5.14 13.37
C ALA A 130 -14.84 4.45 14.26
N GLU A 131 -13.73 4.05 13.67
CA GLU A 131 -12.59 3.43 14.36
C GLU A 131 -11.28 4.02 13.82
N LYS A 132 -10.40 4.45 14.72
CA LYS A 132 -9.09 5.02 14.36
C LYS A 132 -8.15 3.94 13.85
N PHE A 133 -7.27 4.32 12.91
CA PHE A 133 -6.30 3.42 12.29
C PHE A 133 -5.04 3.25 13.16
N ASP A 134 -4.47 2.06 13.09
CA ASP A 134 -3.17 1.75 13.70
C ASP A 134 -2.04 2.01 12.70
N LEU A 135 -2.25 1.65 11.44
CA LEU A 135 -1.28 1.80 10.36
C LEU A 135 -1.95 2.47 9.17
N ALA A 136 -1.30 3.43 8.54
CA ALA A 136 -1.76 4.05 7.31
C ALA A 136 -0.63 4.10 6.28
N PHE A 137 -0.94 3.68 5.05
CA PHE A 137 -0.04 3.78 3.91
C PHE A 137 -0.61 4.77 2.89
N LEU A 138 0.21 5.74 2.47
CA LEU A 138 -0.12 6.82 1.56
C LEU A 138 0.86 6.81 0.38
N ASP A 139 0.37 6.48 -0.81
CA ASP A 139 1.12 6.54 -2.09
C ASP A 139 0.28 7.25 -3.16
N PRO A 140 0.04 8.58 -3.00
CA PRO A 140 -0.71 9.36 -3.97
C PRO A 140 0.07 9.57 -5.27
N PRO A 141 -0.59 9.97 -6.37
CA PRO A 141 0.09 10.40 -7.59
C PRO A 141 1.09 11.52 -7.32
N TYR A 142 2.34 11.33 -7.79
CA TYR A 142 3.43 12.25 -7.54
C TYR A 142 3.22 13.63 -8.18
N GLY A 143 3.74 14.68 -7.53
CA GLY A 143 3.72 16.05 -8.05
C GLY A 143 2.35 16.72 -8.05
N THR A 144 1.36 16.15 -7.39
CA THR A 144 -0.01 16.67 -7.33
C THR A 144 -0.30 17.52 -6.08
N GLY A 145 0.59 17.51 -5.10
CA GLY A 145 0.37 18.15 -3.80
C GLY A 145 -0.71 17.45 -2.93
N ILE A 146 -1.11 16.24 -3.33
CA ILE A 146 -2.13 15.48 -2.59
C ILE A 146 -1.55 14.95 -1.28
N LEU A 147 -0.29 14.53 -1.26
CA LEU A 147 0.36 14.00 -0.05
C LEU A 147 0.34 15.02 1.09
N GLN A 148 0.70 16.28 0.80
CA GLN A 148 0.72 17.36 1.79
C GLN A 148 -0.67 17.65 2.40
N LYS A 149 -1.75 17.40 1.62
CA LYS A 149 -3.13 17.53 2.08
C LYS A 149 -3.62 16.30 2.85
N ALA A 150 -3.21 15.11 2.41
CA ALA A 150 -3.63 13.85 3.00
C ALA A 150 -2.99 13.60 4.38
N LEU A 151 -1.71 13.94 4.54
CA LEU A 151 -0.96 13.70 5.77
C LEU A 151 -1.64 14.27 7.03
N PRO A 152 -1.98 15.56 7.12
CA PRO A 152 -2.63 16.10 8.31
C PRO A 152 -4.02 15.51 8.56
N LEU A 153 -4.81 15.25 7.52
CA LEU A 153 -6.11 14.62 7.64
C LEU A 153 -5.98 13.18 8.15
N THR A 154 -4.99 12.43 7.66
CA THR A 154 -4.72 11.07 8.12
C THR A 154 -4.31 11.07 9.59
N ALA A 155 -3.44 11.98 10.02
CA ALA A 155 -2.99 12.06 11.40
C ALA A 155 -4.16 12.22 12.40
N LEU A 156 -5.22 12.96 12.03
CA LEU A 156 -6.44 13.09 12.84
C LEU A 156 -7.22 11.78 12.97
N GLN A 157 -7.03 10.82 12.08
CA GLN A 157 -7.73 9.53 12.08
C GLN A 157 -6.87 8.38 12.64
N MET A 158 -5.64 8.68 13.09
CA MET A 158 -4.73 7.68 13.66
C MET A 158 -4.90 7.55 15.18
N LYS A 159 -4.61 6.36 15.70
CA LYS A 159 -4.33 6.16 17.12
C LYS A 159 -2.96 6.77 17.46
N LYS A 160 -2.74 7.25 18.68
CA LYS A 160 -1.42 7.75 19.11
C LYS A 160 -0.31 6.70 18.99
N SER A 161 -0.63 5.43 19.22
CA SER A 161 0.32 4.31 19.01
C SER A 161 0.49 3.91 17.54
N GLY A 162 -0.11 4.64 16.60
CA GLY A 162 -0.11 4.32 15.19
C GLY A 162 1.11 4.82 14.45
N ILE A 163 1.25 4.33 13.20
CA ILE A 163 2.33 4.72 12.29
C ILE A 163 1.71 5.17 10.97
N ILE A 164 2.11 6.34 10.49
CA ILE A 164 1.80 6.78 9.12
C ILE A 164 3.02 6.51 8.27
N ILE A 165 2.84 5.81 7.16
CA ILE A 165 3.88 5.52 6.18
C ILE A 165 3.48 6.21 4.87
N CYS A 166 4.37 6.99 4.28
CA CYS A 166 4.12 7.58 2.97
C CYS A 166 5.27 7.35 2.01
N GLU A 167 4.91 7.08 0.74
CA GLU A 167 5.83 7.00 -0.38
C GLU A 167 5.82 8.33 -1.12
N ARG A 168 6.99 8.84 -1.49
CA ARG A 168 7.14 10.10 -2.21
C ARG A 168 8.41 10.14 -3.06
N PRO A 169 8.46 10.95 -4.12
CA PRO A 169 9.71 11.23 -4.81
C PRO A 169 10.65 12.05 -3.93
N ILE A 170 11.96 11.93 -4.19
CA ILE A 170 13.02 12.55 -3.37
C ILE A 170 12.92 14.08 -3.27
N ASN A 171 12.34 14.71 -4.26
CA ASN A 171 12.18 16.17 -4.35
C ASN A 171 10.83 16.68 -3.82
N GLU A 172 9.98 15.81 -3.29
CA GLU A 172 8.71 16.20 -2.67
C GLU A 172 8.93 16.44 -1.18
N GLU A 173 8.67 17.66 -0.72
CA GLU A 173 8.79 18.05 0.69
C GLU A 173 7.53 17.66 1.46
N ILE A 174 7.71 17.25 2.70
CA ILE A 174 6.65 16.92 3.64
C ILE A 174 6.91 17.62 4.99
N PRO A 175 5.86 17.95 5.77
CA PRO A 175 6.03 18.59 7.07
C PRO A 175 6.73 17.66 8.06
N GLU A 176 7.58 18.24 8.93
CA GLU A 176 8.25 17.47 9.99
C GLU A 176 7.30 17.06 11.12
N LYS A 177 6.21 17.83 11.34
CA LYS A 177 5.22 17.57 12.41
C LYS A 177 3.80 17.81 11.94
N ILE A 178 2.89 16.87 12.25
CA ILE A 178 1.47 16.90 11.91
C ILE A 178 0.62 16.36 13.08
N HIS A 179 -0.19 17.19 13.72
CA HIS A 179 -1.12 16.81 14.80
C HIS A 179 -0.52 15.87 15.87
N GLY A 180 0.72 16.16 16.30
CA GLY A 180 1.43 15.36 17.29
C GLY A 180 2.20 14.17 16.73
N PHE A 181 2.04 13.82 15.47
CA PHE A 181 2.93 12.91 14.77
C PHE A 181 4.16 13.67 14.27
N VAL A 182 5.33 13.12 14.49
CA VAL A 182 6.63 13.65 14.02
C VAL A 182 7.22 12.72 12.99
N LEU A 183 7.94 13.30 12.02
CA LEU A 183 8.72 12.55 11.05
C LEU A 183 9.82 11.78 11.80
N ASP A 184 9.66 10.44 11.86
CA ASP A 184 10.58 9.55 12.55
C ASP A 184 11.80 9.22 11.68
N ARG A 185 11.56 8.69 10.47
CA ARG A 185 12.63 8.26 9.56
C ARG A 185 12.29 8.44 8.10
N ASN A 186 13.34 8.60 7.29
CA ASN A 186 13.32 8.58 5.84
C ASN A 186 14.18 7.43 5.32
N TYR A 187 13.60 6.55 4.50
CA TYR A 187 14.28 5.41 3.87
C TYR A 187 14.33 5.64 2.37
N ARG A 188 15.52 5.76 1.80
CA ARG A 188 15.70 6.07 0.38
C ARG A 188 15.86 4.81 -0.47
N TYR A 189 15.04 4.72 -1.52
CA TYR A 189 15.07 3.66 -2.55
C TYR A 189 15.19 4.29 -3.94
N GLY A 190 16.42 4.56 -4.36
CA GLY A 190 16.69 5.25 -5.63
C GLY A 190 16.13 6.67 -5.66
N LYS A 191 15.07 6.90 -6.45
CA LYS A 191 14.38 8.20 -6.58
C LYS A 191 13.16 8.34 -5.65
N ILE A 192 12.87 7.32 -4.87
CA ILE A 192 11.72 7.25 -3.96
C ILE A 192 12.21 7.31 -2.52
N ILE A 193 11.44 7.94 -1.66
CA ILE A 193 11.60 7.93 -0.20
C ILE A 193 10.34 7.35 0.43
N VAL A 194 10.51 6.38 1.31
CA VAL A 194 9.49 5.97 2.27
C VAL A 194 9.74 6.72 3.58
N SER A 195 8.77 7.50 4.00
CA SER A 195 8.84 8.28 5.25
C SER A 195 7.87 7.70 6.27
N THR A 196 8.30 7.63 7.53
CA THR A 196 7.45 7.18 8.65
C THR A 196 7.22 8.32 9.63
N TYR A 197 5.99 8.40 10.15
CA TYR A 197 5.62 9.28 11.25
C TYR A 197 5.16 8.46 12.43
N ARG A 198 5.60 8.85 13.61
CA ARG A 198 5.15 8.31 14.90
C ARG A 198 4.65 9.45 15.80
N TYR A 199 3.74 9.13 16.71
CA TYR A 199 3.28 10.12 17.68
C TYR A 199 4.43 10.46 18.64
N GLU A 200 4.61 11.75 18.89
CA GLU A 200 5.62 12.23 19.85
C GLU A 200 5.19 11.83 21.26
N ASP A 201 5.89 10.86 21.86
CA ASP A 201 5.70 10.57 23.27
C ASP A 201 6.20 11.79 24.05
N VAL A 202 5.27 12.52 24.65
CA VAL A 202 5.60 13.52 25.66
C VAL A 202 6.06 12.72 26.88
N THR A 203 7.37 12.49 26.99
CA THR A 203 7.95 12.05 28.27
C THR A 203 7.79 13.21 29.23
N ASP A 204 6.81 13.09 30.14
CA ASP A 204 6.69 13.92 31.35
C ASP A 204 7.94 13.79 32.23
#